data_405243f3161cae310644cac3ff89d42a
#
_entry.id   405243f3161cae310644cac3ff89d42a
#
_cell.length_a   1.000
_cell.length_b   1.000
_cell.length_c   1.000
_cell.angle_alpha   90.00
_cell.angle_beta   90.00
_cell.angle_gamma   90.00
#
_symmetry.space_group_name_H-M   'P 1'
#
loop_
_entity.id
_entity.type
_entity.pdbx_description
1 polymer ?
#
loop_
_entity_poly.entity_id
_entity_poly.type
_entity_poly.pdbx_seq_one_letter_code
_entity_poly.pdbx_strand_id
1 'polypeptide(L)'
;MLNKEKYRDEIFKIALKHGIVAKIGEKLCTCDDVYDCEQCDFDNMGEEKCDGAFESWANSEYIELEIDWTKVPTDTPVLVAKDKNDLWLRRYFCKYCNLANDYKFEVFSEGRTSWSSKGDSYCYPYCKPAREEDIEKYRKV
;
A
#
# COMPACT_ATOMS: atom_id res chain seq x y z
N MET A 1 10.07 -15.40 -2.74
CA MET A 1 8.92 -15.37 -3.66
C MET A 1 9.15 -14.28 -4.70
N LEU A 2 8.95 -14.58 -5.96
CA LEU A 2 9.06 -13.59 -7.03
C LEU A 2 7.78 -12.76 -7.13
N ASN A 3 7.89 -11.55 -7.68
CA ASN A 3 6.74 -10.68 -7.90
C ASN A 3 5.65 -11.36 -8.73
N LYS A 4 6.01 -12.08 -9.80
CA LYS A 4 5.04 -12.81 -10.63
C LYS A 4 4.28 -13.88 -9.85
N GLU A 5 4.85 -14.44 -8.80
CA GLU A 5 4.20 -15.42 -7.93
C GLU A 5 3.23 -14.72 -6.96
N LYS A 6 3.66 -13.60 -6.39
CA LYS A 6 2.85 -12.80 -5.46
C LYS A 6 1.61 -12.23 -6.14
N TYR A 7 1.77 -11.72 -7.38
CA TYR A 7 0.70 -11.05 -8.12
C TYR A 7 0.09 -11.93 -9.22
N ARG A 8 0.25 -13.24 -9.11
CA ARG A 8 -0.21 -14.22 -10.12
C ARG A 8 -1.66 -14.05 -10.54
N ASP A 9 -2.56 -13.90 -9.57
CA ASP A 9 -4.00 -13.80 -9.84
C ASP A 9 -4.35 -12.50 -10.55
N GLU A 10 -3.75 -11.39 -10.13
CA GLU A 10 -3.95 -10.07 -10.74
C GLU A 10 -3.42 -10.05 -12.17
N ILE A 11 -2.23 -10.59 -12.41
CA ILE A 11 -1.64 -10.69 -13.75
C ILE A 11 -2.53 -11.56 -14.65
N PHE A 12 -3.02 -12.68 -14.14
CA PHE A 12 -3.89 -13.59 -14.87
C PHE A 12 -5.21 -12.93 -15.28
N LYS A 13 -5.84 -12.19 -14.37
CA LYS A 13 -7.07 -11.44 -14.66
C LYS A 13 -6.87 -10.42 -15.77
N ILE A 14 -5.76 -9.71 -15.75
CA ILE A 14 -5.42 -8.72 -16.78
C ILE A 14 -5.20 -9.41 -18.11
N ALA A 15 -4.48 -10.54 -18.13
CA ALA A 15 -4.22 -11.31 -19.35
C ALA A 15 -5.53 -11.86 -19.97
N LEU A 16 -6.49 -12.30 -19.17
CA LEU A 16 -7.79 -12.76 -19.65
C LEU A 16 -8.58 -11.66 -20.36
N LYS A 17 -8.36 -10.41 -20.01
CA LYS A 17 -8.99 -9.25 -20.65
C LYS A 17 -8.20 -8.76 -21.88
N HIS A 18 -7.18 -9.49 -22.30
CA HIS A 18 -6.24 -9.08 -23.35
C HIS A 18 -5.56 -7.73 -23.07
N GLY A 19 -5.44 -7.36 -21.77
CA GLY A 19 -4.84 -6.12 -21.35
C GLY A 19 -3.34 -6.22 -21.21
N ILE A 20 -2.67 -5.06 -21.28
CA ILE A 20 -1.26 -4.91 -20.96
C ILE A 20 -1.17 -4.54 -19.49
N VAL A 21 -0.25 -5.18 -18.74
CA VAL A 21 -0.08 -4.92 -17.31
C VAL A 21 0.59 -3.58 -17.10
N ALA A 22 -0.04 -2.73 -16.31
CA ALA A 22 0.52 -1.48 -15.81
C ALA A 22 0.63 -1.55 -14.28
N LYS A 23 1.49 -0.71 -13.70
CA LYS A 23 1.72 -0.70 -12.25
C LYS A 23 1.74 0.72 -11.73
N ILE A 24 0.97 0.97 -10.68
CA ILE A 24 0.98 2.23 -9.93
C ILE A 24 1.18 1.88 -8.45
N GLY A 25 2.36 2.13 -7.92
CA GLY A 25 2.71 1.72 -6.55
C GLY A 25 2.65 0.20 -6.39
N GLU A 26 1.81 -0.29 -5.51
CA GLU A 26 1.61 -1.72 -5.26
C GLU A 26 0.45 -2.32 -6.06
N LYS A 27 -0.24 -1.51 -6.85
CA LYS A 27 -1.43 -1.94 -7.59
C LYS A 27 -1.10 -2.26 -9.04
N LEU A 28 -1.55 -3.42 -9.51
CA LEU A 28 -1.54 -3.77 -10.94
C LEU A 28 -2.90 -3.47 -11.55
N CYS A 29 -2.86 -2.95 -12.77
CA CYS A 29 -4.06 -2.63 -13.55
C CYS A 29 -3.76 -2.83 -15.04
N THR A 30 -4.76 -2.64 -15.89
CA THR A 30 -4.53 -2.61 -17.34
C THR A 30 -4.00 -1.25 -17.76
N CYS A 31 -3.22 -1.21 -18.85
CA CYS A 31 -2.78 0.07 -19.42
C CYS A 31 -3.93 1.01 -19.75
N ASP A 32 -5.08 0.46 -20.16
CA ASP A 32 -6.26 1.25 -20.49
C ASP A 32 -6.86 1.97 -19.28
N ASP A 33 -6.63 1.45 -18.07
CA ASP A 33 -7.10 2.04 -16.82
C ASP A 33 -6.17 3.14 -16.30
N VAL A 34 -4.98 3.27 -16.89
CA VAL A 34 -4.01 4.32 -16.54
C VAL A 34 -4.24 5.51 -17.46
N TYR A 35 -4.48 6.67 -16.88
CA TYR A 35 -4.79 7.89 -17.64
C TYR A 35 -3.63 8.30 -18.56
N ASP A 36 -2.39 8.12 -18.12
CA ASP A 36 -1.20 8.49 -18.84
C ASP A 36 -0.06 7.52 -18.52
N CYS A 37 0.73 7.16 -19.53
CA CYS A 37 1.90 6.31 -19.34
C CYS A 37 2.90 6.91 -18.32
N GLU A 38 2.94 8.23 -18.18
CA GLU A 38 3.78 8.89 -17.16
C GLU A 38 3.42 8.47 -15.74
N GLN A 39 2.20 8.01 -15.51
CA GLN A 39 1.75 7.52 -14.21
C GLN A 39 2.08 6.04 -13.98
N CYS A 40 2.46 5.32 -15.03
CA CYS A 40 2.82 3.91 -14.93
C CYS A 40 4.26 3.73 -14.48
N ASP A 41 4.48 2.95 -13.43
CA ASP A 41 5.83 2.69 -12.89
C ASP A 41 6.73 2.02 -13.94
N PHE A 42 6.18 1.18 -14.81
CA PHE A 42 6.95 0.50 -15.85
C PHE A 42 7.47 1.47 -16.93
N ASP A 43 6.75 2.52 -17.22
CA ASP A 43 7.21 3.55 -18.15
C ASP A 43 8.35 4.39 -17.57
N ASN A 44 8.44 4.47 -16.25
CA ASN A 44 9.40 5.27 -15.52
C ASN A 44 10.60 4.47 -14.98
N MET A 45 10.76 3.19 -15.36
CA MET A 45 11.83 2.32 -14.89
C MET A 45 13.10 2.36 -15.74
N GLY A 46 13.45 3.52 -16.30
CA GLY A 46 14.68 3.73 -17.06
C GLY A 46 14.50 3.63 -18.57
N GLU A 47 15.55 3.18 -19.28
CA GLU A 47 15.59 3.13 -20.75
C GLU A 47 14.82 1.93 -21.33
N GLU A 48 14.40 1.00 -20.50
CA GLU A 48 13.65 -0.17 -20.95
C GLU A 48 12.23 0.22 -21.36
N LYS A 49 11.74 -0.44 -22.42
CA LYS A 49 10.32 -0.34 -22.78
C LYS A 49 9.48 -0.96 -21.67
N CYS A 50 8.22 -0.54 -21.55
CA CYS A 50 7.32 -1.02 -20.50
C CYS A 50 7.21 -2.56 -20.45
N ASP A 51 7.26 -3.26 -21.58
CA ASP A 51 7.26 -4.73 -21.63
C ASP A 51 8.48 -5.33 -20.93
N GLY A 52 9.67 -4.80 -21.22
CA GLY A 52 10.91 -5.22 -20.58
C GLY A 52 10.93 -4.90 -19.10
N ALA A 53 10.42 -3.73 -18.71
CA ALA A 53 10.32 -3.33 -17.31
C ALA A 53 9.37 -4.25 -16.54
N PHE A 54 8.24 -4.61 -17.10
CA PHE A 54 7.32 -5.58 -16.50
C PHE A 54 7.97 -6.93 -16.29
N GLU A 55 8.66 -7.47 -17.30
CA GLU A 55 9.33 -8.76 -17.23
C GLU A 55 10.43 -8.75 -16.15
N SER A 56 11.25 -7.71 -16.11
CA SER A 56 12.30 -7.56 -15.10
C SER A 56 11.71 -7.51 -13.69
N TRP A 57 10.66 -6.73 -13.50
CA TRP A 57 9.97 -6.63 -12.21
C TRP A 57 9.34 -7.96 -11.79
N ALA A 58 8.67 -8.65 -12.73
CA ALA A 58 7.99 -9.92 -12.46
C ALA A 58 8.94 -11.01 -11.98
N ASN A 59 10.18 -11.00 -12.50
CA ASN A 59 11.23 -11.95 -12.14
C ASN A 59 12.12 -11.49 -10.97
N SER A 60 11.84 -10.33 -10.39
CA SER A 60 12.51 -9.83 -9.20
C SER A 60 11.87 -10.38 -7.93
N GLU A 61 12.66 -10.46 -6.85
CA GLU A 61 12.14 -10.87 -5.55
C GLU A 61 11.08 -9.89 -5.04
N TYR A 62 10.00 -10.45 -4.53
CA TYR A 62 8.98 -9.66 -3.82
C TYR A 62 9.56 -9.20 -2.49
N ILE A 63 9.61 -7.89 -2.31
CA ILE A 63 10.03 -7.27 -1.07
C ILE A 63 8.80 -6.71 -0.38
N GLU A 64 8.41 -7.33 0.73
CA GLU A 64 7.32 -6.82 1.55
C GLU A 64 7.78 -5.53 2.23
N LEU A 65 6.96 -4.49 2.06
CA LEU A 65 7.24 -3.21 2.71
C LEU A 65 6.83 -3.31 4.18
N GLU A 66 7.81 -3.32 5.07
CA GLU A 66 7.57 -3.28 6.50
C GLU A 66 7.80 -1.87 7.03
N ILE A 67 6.86 -1.41 7.84
CA ILE A 67 6.94 -0.12 8.52
C ILE A 67 7.29 -0.34 9.99
N ASP A 68 8.21 0.45 10.50
CA ASP A 68 8.52 0.47 11.93
C ASP A 68 7.52 1.38 12.64
N TRP A 69 6.43 0.80 13.08
CA TRP A 69 5.33 1.53 13.71
C TRP A 69 5.71 2.16 15.03
N THR A 70 6.79 1.72 15.67
CA THR A 70 7.29 2.33 16.90
C THR A 70 7.84 3.73 16.68
N LYS A 71 8.21 4.05 15.43
CA LYS A 71 8.74 5.36 15.02
C LYS A 71 7.68 6.30 14.46
N VAL A 72 6.48 5.79 14.18
CA VAL A 72 5.41 6.60 13.59
C VAL A 72 4.75 7.45 14.69
N PRO A 73 4.79 8.78 14.57
CA PRO A 73 4.20 9.64 15.59
C PRO A 73 2.68 9.68 15.54
N THR A 74 2.06 10.07 16.65
CA THR A 74 0.64 10.33 16.75
C THR A 74 0.25 11.42 15.73
N ASP A 75 -0.95 11.31 15.19
CA ASP A 75 -1.51 12.21 14.16
C ASP A 75 -0.90 12.06 12.76
N THR A 76 -0.09 11.03 12.52
CA THR A 76 0.35 10.71 11.15
C THR A 76 -0.84 10.22 10.34
N PRO A 77 -1.06 10.77 9.11
CA PRO A 77 -2.13 10.27 8.24
C PRO A 77 -1.89 8.81 7.85
N VAL A 78 -2.89 7.97 8.04
CA VAL A 78 -2.83 6.54 7.73
C VAL A 78 -4.10 6.06 7.03
N LEU A 79 -4.00 4.91 6.40
CA LEU A 79 -5.14 4.19 5.85
C LEU A 79 -5.31 2.92 6.66
N VAL A 80 -6.54 2.63 7.06
CA VAL A 80 -6.87 1.46 7.87
C VAL A 80 -7.98 0.65 7.24
N ALA A 81 -8.00 -0.65 7.50
CA ALA A 81 -9.04 -1.56 7.02
C ALA A 81 -9.24 -2.71 7.99
N LYS A 82 -10.45 -3.26 8.01
CA LYS A 82 -10.78 -4.48 8.77
C LYS A 82 -10.39 -5.74 8.01
N ASP A 83 -10.32 -5.66 6.69
CA ASP A 83 -9.93 -6.74 5.78
C ASP A 83 -9.07 -6.14 4.67
N LYS A 84 -8.08 -6.88 4.18
CA LYS A 84 -7.21 -6.44 3.08
C LYS A 84 -7.97 -6.13 1.79
N ASN A 85 -9.10 -6.79 1.57
CA ASN A 85 -9.94 -6.62 0.39
C ASN A 85 -11.04 -5.58 0.58
N ASP A 86 -11.15 -5.02 1.77
CA ASP A 86 -12.16 -4.03 2.11
C ASP A 86 -11.71 -2.61 1.74
N LEU A 87 -12.64 -1.66 1.80
CA LEU A 87 -12.35 -0.25 1.58
C LEU A 87 -11.43 0.27 2.68
N TRP A 88 -10.32 0.89 2.28
CA TRP A 88 -9.39 1.52 3.21
C TRP A 88 -9.92 2.89 3.61
N LEU A 89 -9.95 3.16 4.92
CA LEU A 89 -10.44 4.41 5.50
C LEU A 89 -9.28 5.33 5.86
N ARG A 90 -9.46 6.63 5.60
CA ARG A 90 -8.49 7.66 5.99
C ARG A 90 -8.67 7.99 7.46
N ARG A 91 -7.61 7.87 8.23
CA ARG A 91 -7.61 8.14 9.68
C ARG A 91 -6.28 8.77 10.10
N TYR A 92 -6.20 9.20 11.34
CA TYR A 92 -4.96 9.68 11.94
C TYR A 92 -4.50 8.69 13.00
N PHE A 93 -3.22 8.35 12.95
CA PHE A 93 -2.62 7.33 13.80
C PHE A 93 -2.60 7.78 15.27
N CYS A 94 -3.02 6.91 16.19
CA CYS A 94 -2.91 7.13 17.63
C CYS A 94 -1.67 6.42 18.18
N LYS A 95 -1.66 5.10 18.14
CA LYS A 95 -0.53 4.30 18.60
C LYS A 95 -0.56 2.88 18.04
N TYR A 96 0.59 2.24 18.08
CA TYR A 96 0.73 0.81 17.80
C TYR A 96 0.57 0.04 19.12
N CYS A 97 -0.39 -0.87 19.16
CA CYS A 97 -0.68 -1.69 20.33
C CYS A 97 -0.02 -3.06 20.18
N ASN A 98 1.01 -3.33 21.00
CA ASN A 98 1.69 -4.63 20.99
C ASN A 98 0.91 -5.63 21.87
N LEU A 99 -0.38 -5.77 21.60
CA LEU A 99 -1.25 -6.73 22.26
C LEU A 99 -1.26 -8.06 21.53
N ALA A 100 -1.67 -9.12 22.21
CA ALA A 100 -1.71 -10.48 21.64
C ALA A 100 -2.84 -10.72 20.63
N ASN A 101 -3.59 -9.70 20.26
CA ASN A 101 -4.64 -9.77 19.24
C ASN A 101 -4.17 -9.18 17.91
N ASP A 102 -4.95 -9.40 16.85
CA ASP A 102 -4.63 -8.93 15.50
C ASP A 102 -4.93 -7.44 15.27
N TYR A 103 -5.63 -6.78 16.21
CA TYR A 103 -6.06 -5.39 16.11
C TYR A 103 -5.02 -4.46 16.76
N LYS A 104 -3.88 -4.30 16.08
CA LYS A 104 -2.69 -3.63 16.65
C LYS A 104 -2.60 -2.13 16.39
N PHE A 105 -3.41 -1.61 15.48
CA PHE A 105 -3.33 -0.22 15.03
C PHE A 105 -4.50 0.58 15.60
N GLU A 106 -4.21 1.45 16.57
CA GLU A 106 -5.19 2.35 17.14
C GLU A 106 -5.16 3.68 16.38
N VAL A 107 -6.32 4.13 15.94
CA VAL A 107 -6.49 5.40 15.23
C VAL A 107 -7.66 6.17 15.83
N PHE A 108 -7.64 7.48 15.68
CA PHE A 108 -8.75 8.33 16.15
C PHE A 108 -10.01 8.10 15.32
N SER A 109 -11.16 8.21 15.96
CA SER A 109 -12.44 7.95 15.31
C SER A 109 -12.79 8.99 14.24
N GLU A 110 -13.51 8.56 13.21
CA GLU A 110 -14.14 9.43 12.20
C GLU A 110 -13.21 10.44 11.50
N GLY A 111 -11.92 10.11 11.34
CA GLY A 111 -10.96 11.01 10.71
C GLY A 111 -10.54 12.19 11.58
N ARG A 112 -10.77 12.10 12.90
CA ARG A 112 -10.34 13.12 13.85
C ARG A 112 -8.87 12.93 14.22
N THR A 113 -8.29 13.99 14.81
CA THR A 113 -6.92 14.00 15.32
C THR A 113 -6.91 13.86 16.85
N SER A 114 -5.71 13.83 17.45
CA SER A 114 -5.55 13.86 18.91
C SER A 114 -6.23 15.08 19.56
N TRP A 115 -6.37 16.17 18.82
CA TRP A 115 -7.01 17.41 19.29
C TRP A 115 -8.54 17.40 19.19
N SER A 116 -9.10 16.68 18.23
CA SER A 116 -10.53 16.73 17.92
C SER A 116 -11.30 15.45 18.28
N SER A 117 -10.62 14.37 18.63
CA SER A 117 -11.24 13.06 18.86
C SER A 117 -11.95 12.93 20.20
N LYS A 118 -11.68 13.80 21.15
CA LYS A 118 -12.20 13.73 22.52
C LYS A 118 -11.93 12.38 23.22
N GLY A 119 -10.86 11.71 22.83
CA GLY A 119 -10.47 10.42 23.37
C GLY A 119 -11.09 9.20 22.68
N ASP A 120 -11.94 9.40 21.67
CA ASP A 120 -12.53 8.30 20.92
C ASP A 120 -11.54 7.73 19.91
N SER A 121 -11.34 6.41 19.93
CA SER A 121 -10.44 5.71 19.04
C SER A 121 -10.96 4.32 18.73
N TYR A 122 -10.47 3.74 17.63
CA TYR A 122 -10.77 2.38 17.22
C TYR A 122 -9.49 1.67 16.81
N CYS A 123 -9.45 0.35 17.00
CA CYS A 123 -8.34 -0.50 16.59
C CYS A 123 -8.68 -1.23 15.30
N TYR A 124 -7.69 -1.36 14.41
CA TYR A 124 -7.81 -2.05 13.13
C TYR A 124 -6.69 -3.06 12.97
N PRO A 125 -6.94 -4.18 12.25
CA PRO A 125 -5.90 -5.18 11.98
C PRO A 125 -4.94 -4.79 10.86
N TYR A 126 -5.34 -3.89 9.96
CA TYR A 126 -4.53 -3.46 8.81
C TYR A 126 -4.39 -1.96 8.81
N CYS A 127 -3.14 -1.50 8.63
CA CYS A 127 -2.81 -0.08 8.57
C CYS A 127 -1.60 0.13 7.67
N LYS A 128 -1.60 1.22 6.95
CA LYS A 128 -0.43 1.67 6.17
C LYS A 128 -0.37 3.19 6.19
N PRO A 129 0.83 3.80 6.08
CA PRO A 129 0.92 5.25 5.95
C PRO A 129 0.18 5.71 4.70
N ALA A 130 -0.51 6.85 4.80
CA ALA A 130 -1.26 7.41 3.68
C ALA A 130 -0.36 8.16 2.70
N ARG A 131 0.81 8.65 3.15
CA ARG A 131 1.73 9.44 2.34
C ARG A 131 3.00 8.66 2.05
N GLU A 132 3.49 8.75 0.81
CA GLU A 132 4.73 8.08 0.40
C GLU A 132 5.95 8.57 1.21
N GLU A 133 6.00 9.84 1.56
CA GLU A 133 7.06 10.40 2.39
C GLU A 133 7.15 9.73 3.76
N ASP A 134 6.02 9.32 4.34
CA ASP A 134 5.98 8.59 5.61
C ASP A 134 6.41 7.13 5.43
N ILE A 135 6.08 6.51 4.32
CA ILE A 135 6.52 5.16 3.98
C ILE A 135 8.05 5.11 3.94
N GLU A 136 8.67 6.04 3.25
CA GLU A 136 10.14 6.11 3.16
C GLU A 136 10.79 6.42 4.51
N LYS A 137 10.19 7.32 5.27
CA LYS A 137 10.72 7.78 6.56
C LYS A 137 10.70 6.70 7.63
N TYR A 138 9.62 5.92 7.69
CA TYR A 138 9.40 4.92 8.75
C TYR A 138 9.60 3.48 8.30
N ARG A 139 10.14 3.30 7.13
CA ARG A 139 10.47 1.99 6.59
C ARG A 139 11.50 1.29 7.47
N LYS A 140 11.27 0.00 7.77
CA LYS A 140 12.28 -0.83 8.42
C LYS A 140 13.48 -1.03 7.50
N VAL A 141 14.64 -0.88 8.08
CA VAL A 141 15.90 -1.07 7.39
C VAL A 141 16.40 -2.50 7.62
#